data_45d491f8f9006cc6579a600ec2f4ef0f
#
_entry.id   45d491f8f9006cc6579a600ec2f4ef0f
#
_cell.length_a   1.000
_cell.length_b   1.000
_cell.length_c   1.000
_cell.angle_alpha   90.00
_cell.angle_beta   90.00
_cell.angle_gamma   90.00
#
_symmetry.space_group_name_H-M   'P 1'
#
loop_
_entity.id
_entity.type
_entity.pdbx_description
1 polymer ?
#
loop_
_entity_poly.entity_id
_entity_poly.type
_entity_poly.pdbx_seq_one_letter_code
_entity_poly.pdbx_strand_id
1 'polypeptide(L)'
;MSDIVKVFVSYSHQDAEYLDKNSLHGFLQGLEKDGVEFWTDRRIRPGELWDEVIKANLQDAHIALVLVSQAFLDSPYCQNVEIERCLARQTHLFPVILSACDWRRHAWLSSRQFLPGGDRTAEEDYTEPGRRKRLFLEIREGLRERVEW
;
A
#
# COMPACT_ATOMS: atom_id res chain seq x y z
N MET A 1 24.74 -3.62 11.03
CA MET A 1 23.99 -2.61 10.25
C MET A 1 22.76 -3.27 9.66
N SER A 2 21.58 -2.82 10.08
CA SER A 2 20.36 -3.38 9.53
C SER A 2 20.08 -2.76 8.17
N ASP A 3 19.69 -3.58 7.22
CA ASP A 3 19.30 -3.10 5.90
C ASP A 3 17.98 -2.34 5.97
N ILE A 4 17.86 -1.31 5.14
CA ILE A 4 16.61 -0.56 5.03
C ILE A 4 15.63 -1.39 4.21
N VAL A 5 14.41 -1.56 4.73
CA VAL A 5 13.33 -2.20 4.02
C VAL A 5 12.51 -1.12 3.30
N LYS A 6 12.41 -1.24 1.99
CA LYS A 6 11.70 -0.26 1.17
C LYS A 6 10.28 -0.73 0.90
N VAL A 7 9.33 0.11 1.25
CA VAL A 7 7.90 -0.14 1.03
C VAL A 7 7.38 0.86 0.01
N PHE A 8 6.91 0.35 -1.11
CA PHE A 8 6.24 1.16 -2.13
C PHE A 8 4.75 1.19 -1.82
N VAL A 9 4.16 2.37 -1.74
CA VAL A 9 2.72 2.51 -1.51
C VAL A 9 2.01 2.71 -2.85
N SER A 10 1.24 1.71 -3.26
CA SER A 10 0.51 1.72 -4.53
C SER A 10 -0.96 2.03 -4.26
N TYR A 11 -1.49 3.07 -4.91
CA TYR A 11 -2.86 3.52 -4.69
C TYR A 11 -3.37 4.32 -5.88
N SER A 12 -4.70 4.41 -6.02
CA SER A 12 -5.32 5.33 -6.97
C SER A 12 -5.32 6.75 -6.39
N HIS A 13 -5.05 7.75 -7.22
CA HIS A 13 -5.08 9.15 -6.79
C HIS A 13 -6.43 9.56 -6.21
N GLN A 14 -7.52 8.86 -6.59
CA GLN A 14 -8.84 9.12 -6.01
C GLN A 14 -8.90 8.78 -4.52
N ASP A 15 -7.98 7.94 -4.04
CA ASP A 15 -7.90 7.51 -2.65
C ASP A 15 -6.80 8.22 -1.86
N ALA A 16 -6.29 9.32 -2.38
CA ALA A 16 -5.17 10.04 -1.76
C ALA A 16 -5.43 10.49 -0.32
N GLU A 17 -6.69 10.67 0.05
CA GLU A 17 -7.06 11.07 1.42
C GLU A 17 -6.58 10.09 2.50
N TYR A 18 -6.43 8.80 2.15
CA TYR A 18 -5.93 7.80 3.09
C TYR A 18 -4.46 8.00 3.45
N LEU A 19 -3.74 8.80 2.66
CA LEU A 19 -2.33 9.11 2.92
C LEU A 19 -2.13 10.45 3.63
N ASP A 20 -3.21 11.22 3.85
CA ASP A 20 -3.10 12.53 4.47
C ASP A 20 -2.71 12.45 5.93
N LYS A 21 -2.22 13.57 6.46
CA LYS A 21 -1.88 13.72 7.87
C LYS A 21 -3.08 13.32 8.73
N ASN A 22 -2.85 12.58 9.79
CA ASN A 22 -3.86 11.96 10.66
C ASN A 22 -4.54 10.73 10.01
N SER A 23 -4.03 10.29 8.89
CA SER A 23 -4.45 9.08 8.20
C SER A 23 -3.35 8.02 8.26
N LEU A 24 -3.44 7.02 7.40
CA LEU A 24 -2.52 5.88 7.38
C LEU A 24 -1.05 6.30 7.32
N HIS A 25 -0.70 7.27 6.48
CA HIS A 25 0.69 7.69 6.31
C HIS A 25 1.33 8.14 7.64
N GLY A 26 0.60 8.91 8.45
CA GLY A 26 1.10 9.34 9.74
C GLY A 26 1.39 8.19 10.69
N PHE A 27 0.55 7.16 10.66
CA PHE A 27 0.77 5.94 11.46
C PHE A 27 1.99 5.16 10.98
N LEU A 28 2.19 5.08 9.67
CA LEU A 28 3.29 4.33 9.10
C LEU A 28 4.65 4.99 9.34
N GLN A 29 4.69 6.30 9.46
CA GLN A 29 5.94 7.03 9.72
C GLN A 29 6.65 6.53 10.98
N GLY A 30 5.92 6.02 11.95
CA GLY A 30 6.52 5.44 13.15
C GLY A 30 7.44 4.26 12.87
N LEU A 31 7.27 3.57 11.75
CA LEU A 31 8.13 2.46 11.36
C LEU A 31 9.47 2.90 10.78
N GLU A 32 9.64 4.17 10.44
CA GLU A 32 10.92 4.67 9.93
C GLU A 32 12.04 4.47 10.94
N LYS A 33 11.72 4.48 12.22
CA LYS A 33 12.67 4.20 13.30
C LYS A 33 13.16 2.76 13.29
N ASP A 34 12.37 1.86 12.71
CA ASP A 34 12.69 0.44 12.63
C ASP A 34 13.38 0.08 11.30
N GLY A 35 13.80 1.07 10.53
CA GLY A 35 14.51 0.85 9.29
C GLY A 35 13.59 0.65 8.08
N VAL A 36 12.35 1.14 8.14
CA VAL A 36 11.40 1.05 7.03
C VAL A 36 11.31 2.39 6.31
N GLU A 37 11.53 2.39 5.01
CA GLU A 37 11.39 3.58 4.18
C GLU A 37 10.14 3.44 3.31
N PHE A 38 9.23 4.40 3.43
CA PHE A 38 8.01 4.43 2.62
C PHE A 38 8.17 5.38 1.44
N TRP A 39 7.81 4.91 0.26
CA TRP A 39 7.79 5.73 -0.94
C TRP A 39 6.37 5.82 -1.50
N THR A 40 5.94 7.05 -1.80
CA THR A 40 4.70 7.33 -2.52
C THR A 40 5.01 8.24 -3.69
N ASP A 41 4.12 8.30 -4.67
CA ASP A 41 4.28 9.19 -5.81
C ASP A 41 4.25 10.68 -5.42
N ARG A 42 3.82 11.00 -4.20
CA ARG A 42 3.89 12.38 -3.67
C ARG A 42 5.32 12.88 -3.52
N ARG A 43 6.31 11.98 -3.54
CA ARG A 43 7.73 12.34 -3.49
C ARG A 43 8.30 12.77 -4.83
N ILE A 44 7.53 12.63 -5.90
CA ILE A 44 7.96 13.05 -7.23
C ILE A 44 8.02 14.57 -7.28
N ARG A 45 9.16 15.11 -7.73
CA ARG A 45 9.40 16.55 -7.78
C ARG A 45 9.03 17.12 -9.15
N PRO A 46 8.70 18.43 -9.21
CA PRO A 46 8.47 19.08 -10.50
C PRO A 46 9.66 18.88 -11.45
N GLY A 47 9.36 18.54 -12.68
CA GLY A 47 10.40 18.30 -13.70
C GLY A 47 10.86 16.85 -13.81
N GLU A 48 10.59 16.02 -12.81
CA GLU A 48 10.91 14.60 -12.89
C GLU A 48 9.90 13.88 -13.80
N LEU A 49 10.38 12.85 -14.50
CA LEU A 49 9.51 12.01 -15.33
C LEU A 49 8.83 10.98 -14.44
N TRP A 50 7.57 11.21 -14.10
CA TRP A 50 6.86 10.45 -13.07
C TRP A 50 6.85 8.94 -13.32
N ASP A 51 6.68 8.50 -14.58
CA ASP A 51 6.65 7.08 -14.91
C ASP A 51 8.00 6.40 -14.61
N GLU A 52 9.10 7.05 -14.96
CA GLU A 52 10.44 6.52 -14.71
C GLU A 52 10.75 6.46 -13.20
N VAL A 53 10.35 7.49 -12.46
CA VAL A 53 10.57 7.54 -11.01
C VAL A 53 9.78 6.43 -10.32
N ILE A 54 8.51 6.23 -10.69
CA ILE A 54 7.70 5.15 -10.14
C ILE A 54 8.32 3.80 -10.43
N LYS A 55 8.72 3.55 -11.67
CA LYS A 55 9.31 2.27 -12.06
C LYS A 55 10.62 1.98 -11.32
N ALA A 56 11.46 3.01 -11.12
CA ALA A 56 12.70 2.84 -10.38
C ALA A 56 12.44 2.47 -8.92
N ASN A 57 11.47 3.11 -8.28
CA ASN A 57 11.13 2.82 -6.88
C ASN A 57 10.46 1.45 -6.72
N LEU A 58 9.66 1.03 -7.70
CA LEU A 58 9.10 -0.33 -7.72
C LEU A 58 10.22 -1.38 -7.80
N GLN A 59 11.22 -1.10 -8.60
CA GLN A 59 12.34 -2.02 -8.77
C GLN A 59 13.10 -2.26 -7.48
N ASP A 60 13.22 -1.24 -6.64
CA ASP A 60 13.93 -1.32 -5.37
C ASP A 60 13.05 -1.75 -4.19
N ALA A 61 11.75 -1.86 -4.38
CA ALA A 61 10.83 -2.16 -3.29
C ALA A 61 10.90 -3.62 -2.84
N HIS A 62 10.90 -3.83 -1.53
CA HIS A 62 10.81 -5.16 -0.93
C HIS A 62 9.36 -5.55 -0.70
N ILE A 63 8.54 -4.58 -0.33
CA ILE A 63 7.12 -4.75 -0.04
C ILE A 63 6.34 -3.69 -0.84
N ALA A 64 5.22 -4.09 -1.40
CA ALA A 64 4.25 -3.14 -1.97
C ALA A 64 3.01 -3.14 -1.10
N LEU A 65 2.80 -2.02 -0.40
CA LEU A 65 1.56 -1.79 0.33
C LEU A 65 0.52 -1.30 -0.67
N VAL A 66 -0.47 -2.14 -0.96
CA VAL A 66 -1.44 -1.89 -2.02
C VAL A 66 -2.78 -1.49 -1.41
N LEU A 67 -3.20 -0.26 -1.67
CA LEU A 67 -4.46 0.26 -1.18
C LEU A 67 -5.52 0.04 -2.27
N VAL A 68 -6.40 -0.94 -2.05
CA VAL A 68 -7.29 -1.46 -3.09
C VAL A 68 -8.69 -0.85 -2.97
N SER A 69 -9.11 -0.20 -4.04
CA SER A 69 -10.46 0.29 -4.24
C SER A 69 -10.89 -0.10 -5.65
N GLN A 70 -12.16 0.12 -6.02
CA GLN A 70 -12.57 -0.12 -7.39
C GLN A 70 -11.81 0.81 -8.35
N ALA A 71 -11.55 2.05 -7.95
CA ALA A 71 -10.74 2.97 -8.75
C ALA A 71 -9.33 2.42 -9.01
N PHE A 72 -8.72 1.78 -8.00
CA PHE A 72 -7.43 1.12 -8.15
C PHE A 72 -7.51 -0.04 -9.15
N LEU A 73 -8.50 -0.90 -9.00
CA LEU A 73 -8.66 -2.06 -9.87
C LEU A 73 -8.96 -1.67 -11.32
N ASP A 74 -9.67 -0.57 -11.52
CA ASP A 74 -10.00 -0.07 -12.85
C ASP A 74 -8.89 0.76 -13.50
N SER A 75 -7.82 1.06 -12.76
CA SER A 75 -6.72 1.86 -13.29
C SER A 75 -5.78 1.00 -14.15
N PRO A 76 -5.67 1.26 -15.47
CA PRO A 76 -4.71 0.53 -16.29
C PRO A 76 -3.27 0.65 -15.80
N TYR A 77 -2.87 1.82 -15.32
CA TYR A 77 -1.51 2.04 -14.83
C TYR A 77 -1.23 1.21 -13.57
N CYS A 78 -2.16 1.23 -12.60
CA CYS A 78 -1.98 0.46 -11.37
C CYS A 78 -1.89 -1.04 -11.66
N GLN A 79 -2.74 -1.57 -12.55
CA GLN A 79 -2.77 -3.00 -12.85
C GLN A 79 -1.64 -3.42 -13.79
N ASN A 80 -1.44 -2.69 -14.89
CA ASN A 80 -0.54 -3.14 -15.96
C ASN A 80 0.91 -2.72 -15.73
N VAL A 81 1.18 -1.77 -14.86
CA VAL A 81 2.55 -1.34 -14.55
C VAL A 81 2.92 -1.73 -13.13
N GLU A 82 2.21 -1.21 -12.13
CA GLU A 82 2.64 -1.39 -10.74
C GLU A 82 2.48 -2.84 -10.28
N ILE A 83 1.30 -3.42 -10.43
CA ILE A 83 1.05 -4.79 -9.96
C ILE A 83 1.83 -5.81 -10.78
N GLU A 84 1.84 -5.69 -12.11
CA GLU A 84 2.58 -6.64 -12.94
C GLU A 84 4.08 -6.63 -12.64
N ARG A 85 4.67 -5.46 -12.40
CA ARG A 85 6.08 -5.38 -12.04
C ARG A 85 6.35 -6.03 -10.68
N CYS A 86 5.47 -5.81 -9.71
CA CYS A 86 5.60 -6.46 -8.40
C CYS A 86 5.54 -7.98 -8.52
N LEU A 87 4.61 -8.50 -9.33
CA LEU A 87 4.48 -9.94 -9.54
C LEU A 87 5.72 -10.51 -10.25
N ALA A 88 6.21 -9.83 -11.27
CA ALA A 88 7.38 -10.28 -12.02
C ALA A 88 8.65 -10.32 -11.16
N ARG A 89 8.79 -9.41 -10.21
CA ARG A 89 9.96 -9.33 -9.34
C ARG A 89 9.76 -10.08 -8.02
N GLN A 90 8.59 -10.68 -7.81
CA GLN A 90 8.25 -11.37 -6.57
C GLN A 90 8.30 -10.43 -5.34
N THR A 91 7.99 -9.15 -5.56
CA THR A 91 7.84 -8.19 -4.47
C THR A 91 6.69 -8.65 -3.57
N HIS A 92 6.86 -8.59 -2.25
CA HIS A 92 5.80 -9.00 -1.35
C HIS A 92 4.63 -8.00 -1.42
N LEU A 93 3.48 -8.49 -1.84
CA LEU A 93 2.26 -7.67 -1.90
C LEU A 93 1.53 -7.72 -0.57
N PHE A 94 1.24 -6.54 -0.02
CA PHE A 94 0.50 -6.37 1.24
C PHE A 94 -0.79 -5.60 0.93
N PRO A 95 -1.89 -6.31 0.63
CA PRO A 95 -3.12 -5.63 0.21
C PRO A 95 -3.96 -5.14 1.38
N VAL A 96 -4.54 -3.96 1.23
CA VAL A 96 -5.53 -3.40 2.14
C VAL A 96 -6.76 -3.01 1.32
N ILE A 97 -7.90 -3.59 1.63
CA ILE A 97 -9.15 -3.27 0.93
C ILE A 97 -9.73 -2.00 1.53
N LEU A 98 -9.68 -0.90 0.77
CA LEU A 98 -10.17 0.39 1.23
C LEU A 98 -11.68 0.49 1.20
N SER A 99 -12.29 0.03 0.10
CA SER A 99 -13.73 0.14 -0.11
C SER A 99 -14.23 -1.05 -0.92
N ALA A 100 -15.55 -1.22 -0.96
CA ALA A 100 -16.16 -2.33 -1.70
C ALA A 100 -15.72 -2.33 -3.16
N CYS A 101 -15.25 -3.48 -3.63
CA CYS A 101 -14.72 -3.63 -4.99
C CYS A 101 -14.78 -5.10 -5.41
N ASP A 102 -14.58 -5.36 -6.70
CA ASP A 102 -14.65 -6.71 -7.24
C ASP A 102 -13.31 -7.45 -7.19
N TRP A 103 -12.70 -7.43 -6.02
CA TRP A 103 -11.38 -8.02 -5.79
C TRP A 103 -11.28 -9.51 -6.16
N ARG A 104 -12.39 -10.21 -6.13
CA ARG A 104 -12.42 -11.65 -6.44
C ARG A 104 -12.05 -11.96 -7.89
N ARG A 105 -12.19 -10.99 -8.79
CA ARG A 105 -11.85 -11.15 -10.21
C ARG A 105 -10.36 -11.06 -10.48
N HIS A 106 -9.58 -10.64 -9.50
CA HIS A 106 -8.14 -10.46 -9.65
C HIS A 106 -7.40 -11.56 -8.92
N ALA A 107 -6.81 -12.49 -9.67
CA ALA A 107 -6.16 -13.68 -9.11
C ALA A 107 -5.05 -13.32 -8.10
N TRP A 108 -4.26 -12.26 -8.39
CA TRP A 108 -3.19 -11.85 -7.50
C TRP A 108 -3.71 -11.41 -6.13
N LEU A 109 -4.95 -10.95 -6.07
CA LEU A 109 -5.57 -10.45 -4.86
C LEU A 109 -6.38 -11.55 -4.16
N SER A 110 -7.19 -12.31 -4.91
CA SER A 110 -8.03 -13.34 -4.34
C SER A 110 -7.24 -14.51 -3.75
N SER A 111 -6.00 -14.70 -4.19
CA SER A 111 -5.12 -15.75 -3.69
C SER A 111 -4.29 -15.34 -2.47
N ARG A 112 -4.43 -14.09 -2.01
CA ARG A 112 -3.63 -13.55 -0.90
C ARG A 112 -4.51 -13.19 0.28
N GLN A 113 -3.88 -13.18 1.46
CA GLN A 113 -4.48 -12.57 2.64
C GLN A 113 -4.45 -11.06 2.51
N PHE A 114 -5.47 -10.39 3.01
CA PHE A 114 -5.54 -8.93 3.00
C PHE A 114 -6.22 -8.40 4.27
N LEU A 115 -6.06 -7.09 4.52
CA LEU A 115 -6.70 -6.40 5.65
C LEU A 115 -7.75 -5.42 5.12
N PRO A 116 -8.80 -5.12 5.89
CA PRO A 116 -9.24 -5.85 7.08
C PRO A 116 -9.74 -7.25 6.73
N GLY A 117 -9.70 -8.16 7.68
CA GLY A 117 -10.17 -9.52 7.46
C GLY A 117 -11.69 -9.62 7.34
N GLY A 118 -12.17 -10.76 6.84
CA GLY A 118 -13.59 -10.99 6.61
C GLY A 118 -14.10 -10.17 5.44
N ASP A 119 -15.37 -9.77 5.50
CA ASP A 119 -15.99 -8.96 4.45
C ASP A 119 -15.94 -7.45 4.75
N ARG A 120 -15.09 -7.03 5.68
CA ARG A 120 -14.97 -5.62 6.04
C ARG A 120 -14.02 -4.88 5.10
N THR A 121 -14.23 -3.56 5.00
CA THR A 121 -13.34 -2.66 4.27
C THR A 121 -12.79 -1.59 5.22
N ALA A 122 -11.68 -0.98 4.83
CA ALA A 122 -11.10 0.12 5.61
C ALA A 122 -12.09 1.29 5.75
N GLU A 123 -12.87 1.56 4.70
CA GLU A 123 -13.86 2.63 4.71
C GLU A 123 -14.87 2.47 5.85
N GLU A 124 -15.30 1.24 6.12
CA GLU A 124 -16.26 0.96 7.20
C GLU A 124 -15.67 1.30 8.57
N ASP A 125 -14.39 1.06 8.77
CA ASP A 125 -13.72 1.35 10.03
C ASP A 125 -13.26 2.81 10.11
N TYR A 126 -13.19 3.50 8.98
CA TYR A 126 -12.58 4.82 8.87
C TYR A 126 -13.40 5.94 9.50
N THR A 127 -14.73 5.80 9.50
CA THR A 127 -15.65 6.82 10.01
C THR A 127 -15.64 6.95 11.52
N GLU A 128 -15.22 5.90 12.24
CA GLU A 128 -15.13 5.93 13.71
C GLU A 128 -13.66 6.03 14.14
N PRO A 129 -13.26 7.10 14.84
CA PRO A 129 -11.85 7.33 15.17
C PRO A 129 -11.16 6.15 15.87
N GLY A 130 -11.83 5.50 16.81
CA GLY A 130 -11.25 4.36 17.51
C GLY A 130 -11.02 3.16 16.60
N ARG A 131 -11.99 2.85 15.75
CA ARG A 131 -11.89 1.74 14.79
C ARG A 131 -10.82 2.04 13.73
N ARG A 132 -10.75 3.29 13.27
CA ARG A 132 -9.75 3.72 12.31
C ARG A 132 -8.34 3.54 12.88
N LYS A 133 -8.11 3.97 14.10
CA LYS A 133 -6.81 3.81 14.75
C LYS A 133 -6.43 2.34 14.90
N ARG A 134 -7.40 1.50 15.24
CA ARG A 134 -7.17 0.07 15.39
C ARG A 134 -6.76 -0.56 14.05
N LEU A 135 -7.45 -0.17 12.97
CA LEU A 135 -7.12 -0.65 11.64
C LEU A 135 -5.69 -0.24 11.25
N PHE A 136 -5.33 1.02 11.48
CA PHE A 136 -3.99 1.50 11.15
C PHE A 136 -2.92 0.77 11.96
N LEU A 137 -3.23 0.45 13.22
CA LEU A 137 -2.33 -0.32 14.06
C LEU A 137 -2.16 -1.74 13.53
N GLU A 138 -3.23 -2.38 13.07
CA GLU A 138 -3.16 -3.71 12.45
C GLU A 138 -2.26 -3.71 11.21
N ILE A 139 -2.39 -2.69 10.37
CA ILE A 139 -1.55 -2.55 9.18
C ILE A 139 -0.09 -2.38 9.60
N ARG A 140 0.17 -1.51 10.55
CA ARG A 140 1.53 -1.26 11.05
C ARG A 140 2.17 -2.52 11.64
N GLU A 141 1.42 -3.25 12.45
CA GLU A 141 1.89 -4.50 13.05
C GLU A 141 2.15 -5.57 11.98
N GLY A 142 1.26 -5.69 11.00
CA GLY A 142 1.44 -6.63 9.90
C GLY A 142 2.70 -6.33 9.07
N LEU A 143 2.96 -5.06 8.82
CA LEU A 143 4.19 -4.65 8.11
C LEU A 143 5.43 -4.93 8.97
N ARG A 144 5.35 -4.65 10.27
CA ARG A 144 6.45 -4.92 11.19
C ARG A 144 6.82 -6.41 11.21
N GLU A 145 5.82 -7.27 11.28
CA GLU A 145 6.04 -8.72 11.25
C GLU A 145 6.75 -9.15 9.96
N ARG A 146 6.40 -8.54 8.84
CA ARG A 146 7.03 -8.86 7.57
C ARG A 146 8.48 -8.37 7.52
N VAL A 147 8.75 -7.21 8.10
CA VAL A 147 10.09 -6.62 8.14
C VAL A 147 11.04 -7.43 9.01
N GLU A 148 10.56 -7.97 10.11
CA GLU A 148 11.37 -8.75 11.06
C GLU A 148 11.70 -10.15 10.54
N TRP A 149 11.18 -10.50 9.42
CA TRP A 149 11.48 -11.76 8.76
C TRP A 149 12.93 -11.72 8.20
#